data_16226348467bb489449e0ec8c6014f36
#
_entry.id   16226348467bb489449e0ec8c6014f36
#
_cell.length_a   1.000
_cell.length_b   1.000
_cell.length_c   1.000
_cell.angle_alpha   90.00
_cell.angle_beta   90.00
_cell.angle_gamma   90.00
#
_symmetry.space_group_name_H-M   'P 1'
#
loop_
_entity.id
_entity.type
_entity.pdbx_description
1 polymer ?
#
loop_
_entity_poly.entity_id
_entity_poly.type
_entity_poly.pdbx_seq_one_letter_code
_entity_poly.pdbx_strand_id
1 'polypeptide(L)'
;MNTQIDINKIPKRILNSLMLSVSAGVVPRIGAPYIAIGRQDEISALLSDLEQVNEGCATMRFIIGRYGSGKSFLIQLIRGYALERNFITADADLSPERRLYGTSGSGVATYRELIKNMASKSSPDGAALPKIIARWIDMLRSELVAEGV
;
A
#
# COMPACT_ATOMS: atom_id res chain seq x y z
N MET A 1 -18.39 -13.14 -12.83
CA MET A 1 -19.45 -12.16 -12.62
C MET A 1 -18.97 -10.83 -13.16
N ASN A 2 -19.57 -10.34 -14.25
CA ASN A 2 -19.21 -9.04 -14.85
C ASN A 2 -19.82 -7.95 -13.96
N THR A 3 -19.07 -7.43 -13.02
CA THR A 3 -19.51 -6.28 -12.23
C THR A 3 -19.36 -5.05 -13.10
N GLN A 4 -20.36 -4.73 -13.91
CA GLN A 4 -20.48 -3.44 -14.55
C GLN A 4 -20.53 -2.39 -13.43
N ILE A 5 -19.46 -1.60 -13.33
CA ILE A 5 -19.41 -0.47 -12.40
C ILE A 5 -20.41 0.57 -12.92
N ASP A 6 -21.45 0.82 -12.14
CA ASP A 6 -22.40 1.89 -12.45
C ASP A 6 -21.73 3.24 -12.14
N ILE A 7 -21.30 3.91 -13.19
CA ILE A 7 -20.61 5.21 -13.12
C ILE A 7 -21.45 6.25 -12.35
N ASN A 8 -22.77 6.13 -12.39
CA ASN A 8 -23.67 7.04 -11.68
C ASN A 8 -23.63 6.89 -10.15
N LYS A 9 -23.08 5.76 -9.66
CA LYS A 9 -22.90 5.50 -8.22
C LYS A 9 -21.55 5.96 -7.70
N ILE A 10 -20.65 6.43 -8.56
CA ILE A 10 -19.36 6.95 -8.12
C ILE A 10 -19.53 8.37 -7.59
N PRO A 11 -19.12 8.68 -6.34
CA PRO A 11 -19.16 10.04 -5.83
C PRO A 11 -18.40 11.02 -6.73
N LYS A 12 -18.97 12.16 -7.04
CA LYS A 12 -18.37 13.18 -7.93
C LYS A 12 -16.92 13.55 -7.54
N ARG A 13 -16.63 13.60 -6.23
CA ARG A 13 -15.29 13.87 -5.73
C ARG A 13 -14.28 12.80 -6.17
N ILE A 14 -14.68 11.54 -6.13
CA ILE A 14 -13.83 10.42 -6.57
C ILE A 14 -13.64 10.47 -8.08
N LEU A 15 -14.71 10.70 -8.82
CA LEU A 15 -14.64 10.82 -10.28
C LEU A 15 -13.70 11.96 -10.71
N ASN A 16 -13.80 13.13 -10.10
CA ASN A 16 -12.91 14.26 -10.40
C ASN A 16 -11.44 13.92 -10.07
N SER A 17 -11.18 13.25 -8.94
CA SER A 17 -9.83 12.82 -8.57
C SER A 17 -9.25 11.82 -9.56
N LEU A 18 -10.05 10.86 -10.04
CA LEU A 18 -9.67 9.91 -11.07
C LEU A 18 -9.33 10.62 -12.39
N MET A 19 -10.19 11.53 -12.84
CA MET A 19 -9.99 12.31 -14.07
C MET A 19 -8.69 13.11 -14.02
N LEU A 20 -8.42 13.79 -12.91
CA LEU A 20 -7.18 14.54 -12.71
C LEU A 20 -5.95 13.63 -12.72
N SER A 21 -6.00 12.49 -12.05
CA SER A 21 -4.88 11.55 -12.03
C SER A 21 -4.59 10.98 -13.41
N VAL A 22 -5.63 10.57 -14.14
CA VAL A 22 -5.49 10.02 -15.50
C VAL A 22 -4.95 11.07 -16.47
N SER A 23 -5.47 12.29 -16.43
CA SER A 23 -4.99 13.40 -17.29
C SER A 23 -3.54 13.80 -16.97
N ALA A 24 -3.11 13.65 -15.73
CA ALA A 24 -1.72 13.88 -15.32
C ALA A 24 -0.79 12.69 -15.59
N GLY A 25 -1.32 11.56 -16.09
CA GLY A 25 -0.52 10.34 -16.35
C GLY A 25 -0.01 9.66 -15.08
N VAL A 26 -0.63 9.92 -13.90
CA VAL A 26 -0.24 9.32 -12.63
C VAL A 26 -1.23 8.26 -12.18
N VAL A 27 -0.74 7.32 -11.38
CA VAL A 27 -1.59 6.25 -10.81
C VAL A 27 -2.54 6.87 -9.77
N PRO A 28 -3.88 6.70 -9.92
CA PRO A 28 -4.83 7.22 -8.95
C PRO A 28 -4.68 6.56 -7.58
N ARG A 29 -4.58 7.35 -6.52
CA ARG A 29 -4.58 6.85 -5.13
C ARG A 29 -5.99 6.66 -4.59
N ILE A 30 -6.94 7.47 -5.06
CA ILE A 30 -8.34 7.44 -4.65
C ILE A 30 -9.18 6.98 -5.84
N GLY A 31 -10.09 6.02 -5.61
CA GLY A 31 -10.98 5.52 -6.64
C GLY A 31 -10.37 4.46 -7.56
N ALA A 32 -9.14 4.02 -7.32
CA ALA A 32 -8.50 2.94 -8.09
C ALA A 32 -9.39 1.68 -8.25
N PRO A 33 -10.16 1.21 -7.25
CA PRO A 33 -11.06 0.08 -7.42
C PRO A 33 -12.10 0.26 -8.53
N TYR A 34 -12.54 1.48 -8.80
CA TYR A 34 -13.55 1.76 -9.84
C TYR A 34 -13.02 1.63 -11.26
N ILE A 35 -11.71 1.68 -11.46
CA ILE A 35 -11.08 1.55 -12.78
C ILE A 35 -10.27 0.26 -12.94
N ALA A 36 -10.30 -0.63 -11.95
CA ALA A 36 -9.62 -1.92 -11.98
C ALA A 36 -10.39 -2.99 -12.79
N ILE A 37 -10.79 -2.63 -14.01
CA ILE A 37 -11.59 -3.50 -14.89
C ILE A 37 -10.71 -4.62 -15.47
N GLY A 38 -11.23 -5.86 -15.45
CA GLY A 38 -10.56 -7.02 -16.03
C GLY A 38 -9.37 -7.54 -15.22
N ARG A 39 -9.26 -7.17 -13.94
CA ARG A 39 -8.18 -7.57 -13.03
C ARG A 39 -8.65 -8.31 -11.79
N GLN A 40 -9.83 -8.89 -11.85
CA GLN A 40 -10.46 -9.54 -10.69
C GLN A 40 -9.63 -10.70 -10.15
N ASP A 41 -9.03 -11.50 -11.04
CA ASP A 41 -8.24 -12.67 -10.64
C ASP A 41 -6.94 -12.25 -9.93
N GLU A 42 -6.24 -11.25 -10.46
CA GLU A 42 -5.03 -10.71 -9.84
C GLU A 42 -5.34 -10.04 -8.48
N ILE A 43 -6.44 -9.28 -8.41
CA ILE A 43 -6.87 -8.63 -7.17
C ILE A 43 -7.27 -9.69 -6.14
N SER A 44 -8.02 -10.71 -6.52
CA SER A 44 -8.44 -11.79 -5.63
C SER A 44 -7.24 -12.55 -5.07
N ALA A 45 -6.24 -12.83 -5.91
CA ALA A 45 -5.02 -13.48 -5.49
C ALA A 45 -4.22 -12.64 -4.48
N LEU A 46 -4.11 -11.32 -4.69
CA LEU A 46 -3.43 -10.41 -3.78
C LEU A 46 -4.20 -10.20 -2.47
N LEU A 47 -5.52 -10.18 -2.53
CA LEU A 47 -6.36 -10.12 -1.32
C LEU A 47 -6.22 -11.39 -0.48
N SER A 48 -6.16 -12.58 -1.13
CA SER A 48 -5.87 -13.83 -0.45
C SER A 48 -4.49 -13.83 0.24
N ASP A 49 -3.48 -13.21 -0.39
CA ASP A 49 -2.17 -13.04 0.26
C ASP A 49 -2.28 -12.17 1.53
N LEU A 50 -3.07 -11.08 1.50
CA LEU A 50 -3.31 -10.26 2.69
C LEU A 50 -4.03 -11.04 3.80
N GLU A 51 -4.96 -11.90 3.46
CA GLU A 51 -5.65 -12.76 4.43
C GLU A 51 -4.67 -13.74 5.09
N GLN A 52 -3.81 -14.39 4.32
CA GLN A 52 -2.77 -15.26 4.86
C GLN A 52 -1.79 -14.51 5.79
N VAL A 53 -1.40 -13.29 5.43
CA VAL A 53 -0.55 -12.46 6.29
C VAL A 53 -1.27 -12.10 7.59
N ASN A 54 -2.57 -11.81 7.54
CA ASN A 54 -3.38 -11.54 8.74
C ASN A 54 -3.50 -12.77 9.67
N GLU A 55 -3.39 -13.97 9.10
CA GLU A 55 -3.34 -15.25 9.84
C GLU A 55 -1.92 -15.58 10.37
N GLY A 56 -0.96 -14.69 10.18
CA GLY A 56 0.43 -14.87 10.63
C GLY A 56 1.34 -15.60 9.65
N CYS A 57 0.88 -15.86 8.43
CA CYS A 57 1.70 -16.48 7.38
C CYS A 57 2.48 -15.43 6.59
N ALA A 58 3.68 -15.77 6.14
CA ALA A 58 4.44 -14.95 5.19
C ALA A 58 4.12 -15.39 3.76
N THR A 59 3.94 -14.44 2.86
CA THR A 59 3.75 -14.71 1.43
C THR A 59 4.77 -13.94 0.59
N MET A 60 5.02 -14.42 -0.62
CA MET A 60 5.84 -13.73 -1.62
C MET A 60 5.15 -13.83 -2.98
N ARG A 61 5.05 -12.70 -3.68
CA ARG A 61 4.46 -12.65 -5.01
C ARG A 61 5.29 -11.80 -5.97
N PHE A 62 5.52 -12.33 -7.16
CA PHE A 62 6.14 -11.61 -8.26
C PHE A 62 5.08 -11.12 -9.24
N ILE A 63 5.08 -9.82 -9.54
CA ILE A 63 4.23 -9.21 -10.55
C ILE A 63 5.08 -8.91 -11.78
N ILE A 64 4.91 -9.72 -12.83
CA ILE A 64 5.70 -9.64 -14.05
C ILE A 64 4.80 -9.13 -15.19
N GLY A 65 5.32 -8.22 -16.01
CA GLY A 65 4.59 -7.71 -17.15
C GLY A 65 5.40 -6.65 -17.91
N ARG A 66 4.99 -6.37 -19.14
CA ARG A 66 5.62 -5.34 -19.99
C ARG A 66 5.47 -3.94 -19.39
N TYR A 67 6.26 -2.98 -19.86
CA TYR A 67 6.07 -1.57 -19.53
C TYR A 67 4.64 -1.15 -19.90
N GLY A 68 4.00 -0.36 -19.06
CA GLY A 68 2.61 0.08 -19.28
C GLY A 68 1.52 -0.98 -18.95
N SER A 69 1.87 -2.20 -18.53
CA SER A 69 0.87 -3.25 -18.21
C SER A 69 0.08 -3.02 -16.92
N GLY A 70 0.30 -1.91 -16.21
CA GLY A 70 -0.42 -1.54 -14.99
C GLY A 70 0.09 -2.20 -13.70
N LYS A 71 1.35 -2.65 -13.65
CA LYS A 71 1.96 -3.21 -12.43
C LYS A 71 1.92 -2.23 -11.25
N SER A 72 2.35 -1.00 -11.47
CA SER A 72 2.34 0.05 -10.44
C SER A 72 0.92 0.38 -9.99
N PHE A 73 -0.06 0.34 -10.90
CA PHE A 73 -1.47 0.49 -10.58
C PHE A 73 -1.94 -0.62 -9.63
N LEU A 74 -1.59 -1.88 -9.92
CA LEU A 74 -1.97 -3.03 -9.11
C LEU A 74 -1.33 -2.97 -7.71
N ILE A 75 -0.06 -2.56 -7.62
CA ILE A 75 0.65 -2.35 -6.35
C ILE A 75 -0.04 -1.26 -5.52
N GLN A 76 -0.39 -0.13 -6.11
CA GLN A 76 -1.09 0.95 -5.39
C GLN A 76 -2.51 0.54 -4.97
N LEU A 77 -3.20 -0.25 -5.79
CA LEU A 77 -4.51 -0.77 -5.46
C LEU A 77 -4.47 -1.68 -4.22
N ILE A 78 -3.57 -2.67 -4.21
CA ILE A 78 -3.44 -3.58 -3.07
C ILE A 78 -2.93 -2.86 -1.81
N ARG A 79 -2.05 -1.86 -1.96
CA ARG A 79 -1.64 -0.97 -0.87
C ARG A 79 -2.84 -0.27 -0.23
N GLY A 80 -3.76 0.24 -1.03
CA GLY A 80 -5.01 0.83 -0.54
C GLY A 80 -5.84 -0.16 0.28
N TYR A 81 -6.05 -1.37 -0.23
CA TYR A 81 -6.78 -2.42 0.50
C TYR A 81 -6.08 -2.85 1.79
N ALA A 82 -4.75 -2.90 1.79
CA ALA A 82 -3.96 -3.21 2.99
C ALA A 82 -4.13 -2.13 4.07
N LEU A 83 -4.04 -0.86 3.71
CA LEU A 83 -4.23 0.26 4.63
C LEU A 83 -5.66 0.31 5.22
N GLU A 84 -6.68 0.03 4.40
CA GLU A 84 -8.08 -0.07 4.89
C GLU A 84 -8.26 -1.17 5.93
N ARG A 85 -7.51 -2.26 5.80
CA ARG A 85 -7.48 -3.40 6.74
C ARG A 85 -6.51 -3.22 7.91
N ASN A 86 -6.01 -2.00 8.13
CA ASN A 86 -5.07 -1.63 9.19
C ASN A 86 -3.67 -2.28 9.08
N PHE A 87 -3.26 -2.73 7.90
CA PHE A 87 -1.88 -3.12 7.66
C PHE A 87 -0.96 -1.90 7.64
N ILE A 88 0.29 -2.11 8.00
CA ILE A 88 1.38 -1.19 7.70
C ILE A 88 1.96 -1.60 6.36
N THR A 89 2.15 -0.63 5.46
CA THR A 89 2.80 -0.86 4.17
C THR A 89 4.10 -0.10 4.09
N ALA A 90 5.09 -0.68 3.41
CA ALA A 90 6.34 -0.01 3.08
C ALA A 90 6.71 -0.36 1.65
N ASP A 91 7.04 0.64 0.85
CA ASP A 91 7.40 0.47 -0.55
C ASP A 91 8.72 1.21 -0.86
N ALA A 92 9.50 0.64 -1.78
CA ALA A 92 10.70 1.26 -2.29
C ALA A 92 10.86 0.96 -3.76
N ASP A 93 11.20 1.99 -4.53
CA ASP A 93 11.64 1.85 -5.90
C ASP A 93 13.13 1.47 -5.92
N LEU A 94 13.45 0.35 -6.54
CA LEU A 94 14.83 -0.06 -6.73
C LEU A 94 15.47 0.76 -7.85
N SER A 95 16.68 1.23 -7.61
CA SER A 95 17.51 1.99 -8.56
C SER A 95 18.97 1.52 -8.46
N PRO A 96 19.86 1.97 -9.33
CA PRO A 96 21.29 1.68 -9.21
C PRO A 96 21.87 2.03 -7.83
N GLU A 97 21.37 3.09 -7.18
CA GLU A 97 21.79 3.55 -5.85
C GLU A 97 21.03 2.85 -4.71
N ARG A 98 19.87 2.25 -5.01
CA ARG A 98 18.99 1.58 -4.06
C ARG A 98 18.80 0.12 -4.45
N ARG A 99 19.84 -0.67 -4.20
CA ARG A 99 19.81 -2.12 -4.43
C ARG A 99 19.60 -2.85 -3.11
N LEU A 100 19.04 -4.04 -3.17
CA LEU A 100 18.91 -4.92 -1.99
C LEU A 100 20.28 -5.43 -1.50
N TYR A 101 21.26 -5.46 -2.39
CA TYR A 101 22.65 -5.87 -2.09
C TYR A 101 23.63 -4.91 -2.75
N GLY A 102 24.83 -4.81 -2.18
CA GLY A 102 25.91 -3.99 -2.72
C GLY A 102 26.87 -3.49 -1.63
N THR A 103 28.06 -3.10 -2.03
CA THR A 103 29.15 -2.72 -1.12
C THR A 103 29.13 -1.24 -0.70
N SER A 104 28.39 -0.39 -1.37
CA SER A 104 28.45 1.07 -1.22
C SER A 104 27.27 1.69 -0.45
N GLY A 105 26.73 0.99 0.56
CA GLY A 105 25.62 1.53 1.36
C GLY A 105 24.26 1.53 0.67
N SER A 106 24.12 0.88 -0.50
CA SER A 106 22.87 0.80 -1.26
C SER A 106 21.74 0.11 -0.49
N GLY A 107 22.04 -0.90 0.32
CA GLY A 107 21.06 -1.52 1.21
C GLY A 107 20.52 -0.55 2.27
N VAL A 108 21.38 0.31 2.83
CA VAL A 108 20.97 1.37 3.77
C VAL A 108 20.07 2.40 3.08
N ALA A 109 20.38 2.75 1.82
CA ALA A 109 19.55 3.67 1.04
C ALA A 109 18.16 3.08 0.78
N THR A 110 18.08 1.79 0.43
CA THR A 110 16.81 1.07 0.27
C THR A 110 16.02 1.01 1.59
N TYR A 111 16.68 0.71 2.70
CA TYR A 111 16.07 0.69 4.03
C TYR A 111 15.50 2.07 4.40
N ARG A 112 16.25 3.14 4.18
CA ARG A 112 15.77 4.52 4.44
C ARG A 112 14.55 4.86 3.60
N GLU A 113 14.52 4.42 2.35
CA GLU A 113 13.35 4.62 1.48
C GLU A 113 12.13 3.86 2.00
N LEU A 114 12.28 2.61 2.41
CA LEU A 114 11.20 1.82 3.03
C LEU A 114 10.65 2.50 4.28
N ILE A 115 11.50 2.98 5.17
CA ILE A 115 11.08 3.69 6.39
C ILE A 115 10.39 5.02 6.07
N LYS A 116 10.90 5.78 5.11
CA LYS A 116 10.30 7.03 4.66
C LYS A 116 8.90 6.82 4.08
N ASN A 117 8.75 5.77 3.27
CA ASN A 117 7.49 5.43 2.60
C ASN A 117 6.57 4.55 3.45
N MET A 118 6.99 4.22 4.69
CA MET A 118 6.15 3.45 5.59
C MET A 118 4.85 4.19 5.85
N ALA A 119 3.72 3.52 5.57
CA ALA A 119 2.40 4.10 5.65
C ALA A 119 1.49 3.27 6.54
N SER A 120 0.50 3.93 7.10
CA SER A 120 -0.60 3.35 7.87
C SER A 120 -1.90 4.03 7.49
N LYS A 121 -3.03 3.51 7.95
CA LYS A 121 -4.34 4.11 7.71
C LYS A 121 -4.42 5.58 8.17
N SER A 122 -3.73 5.93 9.26
CA SER A 122 -3.69 7.31 9.79
C SER A 122 -2.61 8.19 9.11
N SER A 123 -1.72 7.60 8.33
CA SER A 123 -0.67 8.29 7.58
C SER A 123 -0.46 7.58 6.22
N PRO A 124 -1.43 7.72 5.29
CA PRO A 124 -1.42 6.96 4.03
C PRO A 124 -0.35 7.42 3.05
N ASP A 125 0.18 8.63 3.22
CA ASP A 125 1.17 9.23 2.31
C ASP A 125 2.63 8.92 2.69
N GLY A 126 2.85 8.15 3.75
CA GLY A 126 4.17 7.79 4.26
C GLY A 126 4.48 8.42 5.62
N ALA A 127 5.76 8.32 6.03
CA ALA A 127 6.26 8.83 7.32
C ALA A 127 5.43 8.38 8.55
N ALA A 128 4.89 7.17 8.52
CA ALA A 128 4.03 6.64 9.58
C ALA A 128 4.81 6.19 10.83
N LEU A 129 6.11 5.88 10.70
CA LEU A 129 6.90 5.27 11.78
C LEU A 129 6.84 6.06 13.11
N PRO A 130 7.01 7.40 13.16
CA PRO A 130 6.93 8.13 14.42
C PRO A 130 5.58 7.98 15.12
N LYS A 131 4.48 7.98 14.35
CA LYS A 131 3.12 7.81 14.91
C LYS A 131 2.88 6.39 15.40
N ILE A 132 3.43 5.39 14.71
CA ILE A 132 3.34 3.98 15.12
C ILE A 132 4.06 3.80 16.47
N ILE A 133 5.29 4.33 16.59
CA ILE A 133 6.08 4.25 17.83
C ILE A 133 5.38 5.00 18.96
N ALA A 134 4.89 6.22 18.74
CA ALA A 134 4.18 6.99 19.75
C ALA A 134 2.96 6.22 20.27
N ARG A 135 2.13 5.67 19.37
CA ARG A 135 0.97 4.88 19.75
C ARG A 135 1.33 3.60 20.51
N TRP A 136 2.42 2.95 20.15
CA TRP A 136 2.92 1.77 20.86
C TRP A 136 3.37 2.12 22.27
N ILE A 137 4.11 3.24 22.45
CA ILE A 137 4.53 3.74 23.76
C ILE A 137 3.31 4.06 24.65
N ASP A 138 2.30 4.73 24.08
CA ASP A 138 1.07 5.07 24.81
C ASP A 138 0.31 3.81 25.25
N MET A 139 0.28 2.79 24.40
CA MET A 139 -0.34 1.49 24.73
C MET A 139 0.39 0.80 25.86
N LEU A 140 1.74 0.71 25.81
CA LEU A 140 2.55 0.12 26.87
C LEU A 140 2.38 0.87 28.22
N ARG A 141 2.33 2.20 28.19
CA ARG A 141 2.08 3.00 29.40
C ARG A 141 0.71 2.69 30.01
N SER A 142 -0.30 2.54 29.17
CA SER A 142 -1.66 2.21 29.63
C SER A 142 -1.73 0.82 30.26
N GLU A 143 -1.00 -0.15 29.70
CA GLU A 143 -0.89 -1.51 30.23
C GLU A 143 -0.18 -1.51 31.59
N LEU A 144 0.97 -0.84 31.72
CA LEU A 144 1.73 -0.73 32.98
C LEU A 144 0.90 -0.08 34.09
N VAL A 145 0.18 1.01 33.77
CA VAL A 145 -0.72 1.66 34.74
C VAL A 145 -1.87 0.71 35.18
N ALA A 146 -2.39 -0.10 34.26
CA ALA A 146 -3.44 -1.08 34.57
C ALA A 146 -2.91 -2.23 35.47
N GLU A 147 -1.63 -2.58 35.35
CA GLU A 147 -0.94 -3.59 36.17
C GLU A 147 -0.45 -3.03 37.53
N GLY A 148 -0.60 -1.72 37.75
CA GLY A 148 -0.25 -1.09 39.04
C GLY A 148 1.24 -0.77 39.19
N VAL A 149 1.96 -0.64 38.10
CA VAL A 149 3.38 -0.23 38.03
C VAL A 149 3.51 1.24 37.69
#